data_63502886888cfd4ce9cc3bedbba56ebd
#
_entry.id   63502886888cfd4ce9cc3bedbba56ebd
#
_cell.length_a   1.000
_cell.length_b   1.000
_cell.length_c   1.000
_cell.angle_alpha   90.00
_cell.angle_beta   90.00
_cell.angle_gamma   90.00
#
_symmetry.space_group_name_H-M   'P 1'
#
loop_
_entity.id
_entity.type
_entity.pdbx_description
1 polymer ?
#
loop_
_entity_poly.entity_id
_entity_poly.type
_entity_poly.pdbx_seq_one_letter_code
_entity_poly.pdbx_strand_id
1 'polypeptide(L)'
;MHKPPLTIEEVSDPDEIARTLIQDERHRRNIGWLQAHWSEVLPQARGKFLAVAGQEPFIASTPEAAWAWVDATHPEDNGAIVRYIPIEPGLRIYADRR
;
A
#
# COMPACT_ATOMS: atom_id res chain seq x y z
N MET A 1 35.49 10.15 0.89
CA MET A 1 34.80 10.03 0.71
C MET A 1 34.05 10.15 0.42
N HIS A 2 34.01 9.85 0.51
CA HIS A 2 33.12 9.92 0.23
C HIS A 2 32.24 9.81 0.19
N LYS A 3 31.79 9.35 0.12
CA LYS A 3 30.95 9.22 -0.09
C LYS A 3 29.97 9.28 -0.13
N PRO A 4 29.44 8.57 0.22
CA PRO A 4 28.04 8.64 0.32
C PRO A 4 27.42 9.57 -0.61
N PRO A 5 28.02 10.39 -0.98
CA PRO A 5 27.51 11.30 -1.90
C PRO A 5 26.94 10.72 -3.11
N LEU A 6 27.18 9.48 -3.32
CA LEU A 6 26.67 8.85 -4.42
C LEU A 6 25.23 9.01 -4.51
N THR A 7 24.62 8.94 -3.40
CA THR A 7 23.22 9.02 -3.37
C THR A 7 22.74 10.29 -3.92
N ILE A 8 23.44 11.29 -3.72
CA ILE A 8 23.05 12.55 -4.20
C ILE A 8 22.97 12.60 -5.66
N GLU A 9 23.85 11.94 -6.33
CA GLU A 9 23.81 11.94 -7.75
C GLU A 9 22.55 11.37 -8.28
N GLU A 10 22.10 10.32 -7.69
CA GLU A 10 20.91 9.71 -8.17
C GLU A 10 19.74 10.62 -8.02
N VAL A 11 19.72 11.34 -6.94
CA VAL A 11 18.62 12.19 -6.69
C VAL A 11 18.52 13.31 -7.64
N SER A 12 19.60 13.66 -8.28
CA SER A 12 19.57 14.77 -9.17
C SER A 12 19.06 14.44 -10.57
N ASP A 13 18.75 13.19 -10.85
CA ASP A 13 18.20 12.83 -12.15
C ASP A 13 16.74 13.31 -12.21
N PRO A 14 16.41 14.27 -13.06
CA PRO A 14 15.07 14.82 -13.09
C PRO A 14 14.00 13.82 -13.47
N ASP A 15 14.31 12.87 -14.34
CA ASP A 15 13.32 11.89 -14.72
C ASP A 15 13.00 10.98 -13.57
N GLU A 16 14.01 10.61 -12.81
CA GLU A 16 13.80 9.75 -11.69
C GLU A 16 13.08 10.44 -10.57
N ILE A 17 13.38 11.71 -10.33
CA ILE A 17 12.67 12.49 -9.35
C ILE A 17 11.21 12.61 -9.74
N ALA A 18 10.92 12.86 -10.99
CA ALA A 18 9.56 13.00 -11.44
C ALA A 18 8.76 11.71 -11.23
N ARG A 19 9.38 10.57 -11.54
CA ARG A 19 8.70 9.30 -11.35
C ARG A 19 8.43 9.02 -9.90
N THR A 20 9.38 9.36 -9.04
CA THR A 20 9.21 9.16 -7.61
C THR A 20 8.10 10.04 -7.06
N LEU A 21 8.02 11.27 -7.51
CA LEU A 21 6.97 12.16 -7.04
C LEU A 21 5.58 11.67 -7.47
N ILE A 22 5.47 11.16 -8.68
CA ILE A 22 4.21 10.63 -9.15
C ILE A 22 3.81 9.41 -8.34
N GLN A 23 4.77 8.53 -8.06
CA GLN A 23 4.50 7.35 -7.27
C GLN A 23 4.06 7.73 -5.85
N ASP A 24 4.73 8.71 -5.25
CA ASP A 24 4.38 9.16 -3.91
C ASP A 24 2.98 9.75 -3.89
N GLU A 25 2.62 10.47 -4.93
CA GLU A 25 1.31 11.06 -5.01
C GLU A 25 0.24 10.00 -5.13
N ARG A 26 0.45 8.98 -5.95
CA ARG A 26 -0.50 7.89 -6.09
C ARG A 26 -0.64 7.10 -4.81
N HIS A 27 0.48 6.84 -4.15
CA HIS A 27 0.47 6.12 -2.89
C HIS A 27 -0.31 6.93 -1.85
N ARG A 28 -0.08 8.22 -1.80
CA ARG A 28 -0.76 9.08 -0.84
C ARG A 28 -2.26 9.11 -1.08
N ARG A 29 -2.69 9.10 -2.32
CA ARG A 29 -4.11 9.08 -2.64
C ARG A 29 -4.74 7.77 -2.21
N ASN A 30 -4.04 6.66 -2.42
CA ASN A 30 -4.57 5.36 -1.99
C ASN A 30 -4.64 5.27 -0.47
N ILE A 31 -3.64 5.77 0.21
CA ILE A 31 -3.65 5.81 1.67
C ILE A 31 -4.80 6.66 2.17
N GLY A 32 -5.00 7.83 1.56
CA GLY A 32 -6.08 8.71 1.96
C GLY A 32 -7.44 8.08 1.76
N TRP A 33 -7.61 7.39 0.63
CA TRP A 33 -8.85 6.69 0.37
C TRP A 33 -9.09 5.62 1.44
N LEU A 34 -8.04 4.86 1.75
CA LEU A 34 -8.17 3.79 2.72
C LEU A 34 -8.50 4.33 4.10
N GLN A 35 -7.88 5.42 4.49
CA GLN A 35 -8.18 6.02 5.79
C GLN A 35 -9.61 6.49 5.87
N ALA A 36 -10.11 7.07 4.79
CA ALA A 36 -11.47 7.59 4.77
C ALA A 36 -12.51 6.47 4.79
N HIS A 37 -12.16 5.28 4.30
CA HIS A 37 -13.12 4.20 4.19
C HIS A 37 -12.78 3.01 5.07
N TRP A 38 -11.87 3.20 6.02
CA TRP A 38 -11.36 2.10 6.84
C TRP A 38 -12.47 1.35 7.55
N SER A 39 -13.40 2.07 8.14
CA SER A 39 -14.46 1.41 8.90
C SER A 39 -15.37 0.56 8.02
N GLU A 40 -15.45 0.89 6.74
CA GLU A 40 -16.27 0.11 5.82
C GLU A 40 -15.52 -1.11 5.31
N VAL A 41 -14.22 -0.96 5.08
CA VAL A 41 -13.44 -2.02 4.49
C VAL A 41 -12.96 -3.05 5.50
N LEU A 42 -12.62 -2.60 6.68
CA LEU A 42 -12.01 -3.46 7.67
C LEU A 42 -12.80 -4.72 7.98
N PRO A 43 -14.09 -4.66 8.24
CA PRO A 43 -14.82 -5.90 8.60
C PRO A 43 -14.82 -6.92 7.47
N GLN A 44 -14.78 -6.46 6.24
CA GLN A 44 -14.81 -7.38 5.11
C GLN A 44 -13.45 -7.97 4.83
N ALA A 45 -12.39 -7.29 5.21
CA ALA A 45 -11.03 -7.70 4.88
C ALA A 45 -10.35 -8.52 5.96
N ARG A 46 -10.97 -8.68 7.12
CA ARG A 46 -10.31 -9.39 8.21
C ARG A 46 -9.92 -10.79 7.80
N GLY A 47 -8.67 -11.13 8.05
CA GLY A 47 -8.11 -12.44 7.68
C GLY A 47 -7.78 -12.56 6.21
N LYS A 48 -7.82 -11.47 5.47
CA LYS A 48 -7.57 -11.50 4.04
C LYS A 48 -6.60 -10.40 3.66
N PHE A 49 -6.27 -10.33 2.38
CA PHE A 49 -5.38 -9.31 1.88
C PHE A 49 -6.20 -8.22 1.23
N LEU A 50 -5.91 -6.99 1.58
CA LEU A 50 -6.60 -5.84 1.03
C LEU A 50 -5.68 -5.12 0.07
N ALA A 51 -6.15 -4.91 -1.15
CA ALA A 51 -5.43 -4.12 -2.13
C ALA A 51 -6.17 -2.82 -2.35
N VAL A 52 -5.44 -1.73 -2.49
CA VAL A 52 -6.03 -0.43 -2.85
C VAL A 52 -5.22 0.14 -3.99
N ALA A 53 -5.86 0.37 -5.11
CA ALA A 53 -5.22 0.94 -6.28
C ALA A 53 -6.27 1.77 -7.01
N GLY A 54 -5.87 2.93 -7.53
CA GLY A 54 -6.81 3.81 -8.21
C GLY A 54 -7.95 4.24 -7.31
N GLN A 55 -7.70 4.29 -6.01
CA GLN A 55 -8.69 4.61 -4.98
C GLN A 55 -9.87 3.63 -5.02
N GLU A 56 -9.57 2.35 -5.25
CA GLU A 56 -10.56 1.28 -5.19
C GLU A 56 -10.02 0.15 -4.34
N PRO A 57 -10.87 -0.54 -3.60
CA PRO A 57 -10.42 -1.66 -2.78
C PRO A 57 -10.65 -2.98 -3.48
N PHE A 58 -9.87 -3.98 -3.13
CA PHE A 58 -10.08 -5.34 -3.58
C PHE A 58 -9.63 -6.27 -2.47
N ILE A 59 -10.43 -7.26 -2.13
CA ILE A 59 -10.11 -8.18 -1.06
C ILE A 59 -9.84 -9.55 -1.66
N ALA A 60 -8.69 -10.12 -1.31
CA ALA A 60 -8.28 -11.39 -1.88
C ALA A 60 -7.80 -12.32 -0.78
N SER A 61 -7.82 -13.61 -1.07
CA SER A 61 -7.34 -14.60 -0.11
C SER A 61 -5.84 -14.71 -0.08
N THR A 62 -5.14 -14.27 -1.12
CA THR A 62 -3.69 -14.37 -1.20
C THR A 62 -3.12 -13.06 -1.70
N PRO A 63 -1.86 -12.76 -1.39
CA PRO A 63 -1.25 -11.55 -1.90
C PRO A 63 -1.06 -11.61 -3.42
N GLU A 64 -0.85 -12.81 -3.95
CA GLU A 64 -0.71 -12.95 -5.40
C GLU A 64 -1.96 -12.54 -6.12
N ALA A 65 -3.12 -12.94 -5.60
CA ALA A 65 -4.38 -12.55 -6.21
C ALA A 65 -4.61 -11.05 -6.09
N ALA A 66 -4.20 -10.46 -4.97
CA ALA A 66 -4.33 -9.03 -4.77
C ALA A 66 -3.49 -8.27 -5.80
N TRP A 67 -2.24 -8.68 -5.98
CA TRP A 67 -1.37 -8.01 -6.94
C TRP A 67 -1.82 -8.24 -8.37
N ALA A 68 -2.38 -9.43 -8.65
CA ALA A 68 -2.91 -9.71 -9.98
C ALA A 68 -4.04 -8.76 -10.32
N TRP A 69 -4.89 -8.46 -9.34
CA TRP A 69 -5.98 -7.51 -9.55
C TRP A 69 -5.42 -6.11 -9.84
N VAL A 70 -4.40 -5.70 -9.09
CA VAL A 70 -3.79 -4.40 -9.30
C VAL A 70 -3.24 -4.30 -10.72
N ASP A 71 -2.50 -5.33 -11.14
CA ASP A 71 -1.89 -5.32 -12.46
C ASP A 71 -2.92 -5.34 -13.58
N ALA A 72 -4.01 -6.03 -13.38
CA ALA A 72 -5.03 -6.14 -14.41
C ALA A 72 -5.92 -4.90 -14.48
N THR A 73 -6.18 -4.28 -13.35
CA THR A 73 -7.16 -3.21 -13.27
C THR A 73 -6.54 -1.83 -13.27
N HIS A 74 -5.41 -1.69 -12.60
CA HIS A 74 -4.75 -0.40 -12.48
C HIS A 74 -3.26 -0.53 -12.79
N PRO A 75 -2.92 -0.91 -14.01
CA PRO A 75 -1.51 -1.20 -14.35
C PRO A 75 -0.61 0.01 -14.25
N GLU A 76 -1.16 1.21 -14.34
CA GLU A 76 -0.30 2.36 -14.22
C GLU A 76 -0.18 2.88 -12.79
N ASP A 77 -0.88 2.29 -11.83
CA ASP A 77 -0.83 2.78 -10.45
C ASP A 77 0.34 2.15 -9.73
N ASN A 78 1.47 2.84 -9.75
CA ASN A 78 2.65 2.34 -9.05
C ASN A 78 2.67 2.74 -7.58
N GLY A 79 1.57 3.26 -7.07
CA GLY A 79 1.41 3.56 -5.64
C GLY A 79 0.41 2.66 -4.95
N ALA A 80 0.10 1.51 -5.55
CA ALA A 80 -0.87 0.59 -4.98
C ALA A 80 -0.39 0.02 -3.66
N ILE A 81 -1.33 -0.36 -2.81
CA ILE A 81 -1.06 -0.91 -1.50
C ILE A 81 -1.64 -2.31 -1.43
N VAL A 82 -0.89 -3.27 -0.92
CA VAL A 82 -1.42 -4.59 -0.61
C VAL A 82 -1.00 -4.91 0.82
N ARG A 83 -1.97 -5.23 1.66
CA ARG A 83 -1.72 -5.40 3.08
C ARG A 83 -2.56 -6.53 3.65
N TYR A 84 -1.99 -7.33 4.53
CA TYR A 84 -2.75 -8.36 5.23
C TYR A 84 -3.49 -7.71 6.40
N ILE A 85 -4.77 -8.04 6.55
CA ILE A 85 -5.59 -7.49 7.63
C ILE A 85 -5.83 -8.60 8.63
N PRO A 86 -5.29 -8.52 9.82
CA PRO A 86 -5.45 -9.58 10.82
C PRO A 86 -6.90 -9.74 11.22
N ILE A 87 -7.25 -10.94 11.63
CA ILE A 87 -8.59 -11.23 12.00
C ILE A 87 -9.03 -10.46 13.22
N GLU A 88 -8.19 -10.44 14.22
CA GLU A 88 -8.55 -9.76 15.43
C GLU A 88 -7.41 -8.96 15.96
N PRO A 89 -7.10 -7.89 15.32
CA PRO A 89 -5.89 -7.20 15.62
C PRO A 89 -5.73 -6.74 17.05
N GLY A 90 -6.76 -6.37 17.67
CA GLY A 90 -6.58 -5.86 18.96
C GLY A 90 -6.68 -6.79 20.07
N LEU A 91 -7.24 -7.91 19.79
CA LEU A 91 -7.49 -8.81 20.73
C LEU A 91 -6.42 -9.35 21.42
N ARG A 92 -5.49 -9.72 20.75
CA ARG A 92 -4.48 -10.39 21.34
C ARG A 92 -3.77 -9.63 22.29
N ILE A 93 -3.95 -8.48 22.27
CA ILE A 93 -3.27 -7.77 23.14
C ILE A 93 -3.54 -8.03 24.51
N TYR A 94 -4.41 -8.35 24.75
CA TYR A 94 -4.64 -8.55 26.01
C TYR A 94 -4.65 -9.73 26.41
N ALA A 95 -4.44 -10.08 25.66
CA ALA A 95 -4.42 -11.23 25.96
C ALA A 95 -3.67 -11.49 27.01
N ASP A 96 -3.62 -11.15 26.93
CA ASP A 96 -3.36 -11.33 27.58
C ASP A 96 -3.15 -11.34 28.55
N ARG A 97 -3.05 -11.35 28.65
CA ARG A 97 -2.99 -11.31 29.35
C ARG A 97 -2.95 -11.29 30.34
N ARG A 98 -3.03 -11.26 30.34
CA ARG A 98 -3.13 -11.17 30.98
C ARG A 98 -3.17 -11.05 31.68
#